data_4ff22406602ea5d7f2d6369f153630fa
#
_entry.id   4ff22406602ea5d7f2d6369f153630fa
#
_cell.length_a   1.000
_cell.length_b   1.000
_cell.length_c   1.000
_cell.angle_alpha   90.00
_cell.angle_beta   90.00
_cell.angle_gamma   90.00
#
_symmetry.space_group_name_H-M   'P 1'
#
loop_
_entity.id
_entity.type
_entity.pdbx_description
1 polymer ?
#
loop_
_entity_poly.entity_id
_entity_poly.type
_entity_poly.pdbx_seq_one_letter_code
_entity_poly.pdbx_strand_id
1 'polypeptide(L)'
;PLLERREAWDEIVTRYKEMMLVKYSKELKDKQLMDLFCDAISMVREKKILPSMRALQFAGAAIERNESRIYNCCYMPVDSIYSFSEAMFLLLGGTGVGYSVQFHHIDKLPEIRKPLKERKFLVSDSIEGWADAIKALIKSYMGYSSTKPRFDFSDIRPKGARLITAGGKAPGPEPLKVCLFHIETILERKKDGEKLTSLECHDILCHIANAVLAGGIRRAAMIALFSFDDEDMLSCKAGAWYELNEQRGRANNSVVINRRRIKKGEFESLWNKIKLNRSGEPGLFFTNDKDWGTNPCAEIALRPFQFCNLCEINGSDIVDMDDFVERVKYATVLGTMQAGFTDFHYLRPIWQKTTEKDALLGIGITGIASNKINPYDLTNAHKVIEEINTLIANKLNIKTAARTTCVKPSGTTSCVLGTSSGIHAWHSKYYLRTMRIGKNEALYHYLNAEHPYMIEDDVFRPESQAIIKFPITIPKGSITREESAIEFLDRVRLFNEFWIKPGHRTGENTHNISATITVKDDEWDAVCNWIWTNRDSANGLSILPYDGGTYVQAPFQDLT
;
A
#
# COMPACT_ATOMS: atom_id res chain seq x y z
N PRO A 1 -19.19 13.38 6.26
CA PRO A 1 -18.98 14.40 7.31
C PRO A 1 -20.22 15.22 7.63
N LEU A 2 -21.28 15.10 6.84
CA LEU A 2 -22.58 15.78 7.09
C LEU A 2 -23.48 14.97 8.04
N LEU A 3 -23.22 13.67 8.19
CA LEU A 3 -23.98 12.79 9.08
C LEU A 3 -23.35 12.80 10.49
N GLU A 4 -24.17 12.78 11.50
CA GLU A 4 -23.75 12.63 12.90
C GLU A 4 -23.38 11.16 13.24
N ARG A 5 -23.57 10.25 12.30
CA ARG A 5 -23.24 8.83 12.35
C ARG A 5 -22.30 8.41 11.23
N ARG A 6 -21.78 7.20 11.30
CA ARG A 6 -21.05 6.56 10.19
C ARG A 6 -22.01 6.21 9.05
N GLU A 7 -21.50 6.27 7.81
CA GLU A 7 -22.22 5.84 6.62
C GLU A 7 -22.48 4.34 6.64
N ALA A 8 -23.66 3.94 6.19
CA ALA A 8 -23.95 2.55 5.86
C ALA A 8 -23.27 2.14 4.54
N TRP A 9 -23.20 0.82 4.29
CA TRP A 9 -22.54 0.31 3.08
C TRP A 9 -23.13 0.88 1.79
N ASP A 10 -24.45 0.90 1.70
CA ASP A 10 -25.16 1.44 0.51
C ASP A 10 -24.92 2.94 0.30
N GLU A 11 -24.80 3.71 1.37
CA GLU A 11 -24.47 5.15 1.31
C GLU A 11 -23.04 5.37 0.79
N ILE A 12 -22.08 4.53 1.20
CA ILE A 12 -20.69 4.58 0.71
C ILE A 12 -20.65 4.30 -0.78
N VAL A 13 -21.35 3.25 -1.24
CA VAL A 13 -21.41 2.88 -2.67
C VAL A 13 -22.12 3.95 -3.49
N THR A 14 -23.19 4.53 -2.95
CA THR A 14 -23.92 5.63 -3.60
C THR A 14 -23.03 6.87 -3.77
N ARG A 15 -22.30 7.27 -2.74
CA ARG A 15 -21.35 8.39 -2.80
C ARG A 15 -20.23 8.15 -3.84
N TYR A 16 -19.73 6.93 -3.94
CA TYR A 16 -18.78 6.55 -4.99
C TYR A 16 -19.42 6.66 -6.38
N LYS A 17 -20.63 6.12 -6.56
CA LYS A 17 -21.38 6.23 -7.81
C LYS A 17 -21.58 7.68 -8.24
N GLU A 18 -22.03 8.54 -7.34
CA GLU A 18 -22.29 9.96 -7.62
C GLU A 18 -21.01 10.69 -8.05
N MET A 19 -19.88 10.46 -7.38
CA MET A 19 -18.60 11.03 -7.78
C MET A 19 -18.22 10.62 -9.22
N MET A 20 -18.40 9.35 -9.57
CA MET A 20 -18.10 8.86 -10.93
C MET A 20 -19.03 9.47 -11.98
N LEU A 21 -20.32 9.63 -11.66
CA LEU A 21 -21.29 10.31 -12.52
C LEU A 21 -20.93 11.78 -12.77
N VAL A 22 -20.40 12.47 -11.78
CA VAL A 22 -19.91 13.85 -11.92
C VAL A 22 -18.68 13.89 -12.82
N LYS A 23 -17.67 13.06 -12.53
CA LYS A 23 -16.41 13.01 -13.29
C LYS A 23 -16.64 12.73 -14.77
N TYR A 24 -17.51 11.77 -15.07
CA TYR A 24 -17.77 11.28 -16.44
C TYR A 24 -19.16 11.68 -16.97
N SER A 25 -19.65 12.85 -16.57
CA SER A 25 -21.00 13.32 -16.92
C SER A 25 -21.27 13.45 -18.42
N LYS A 26 -20.24 13.61 -19.24
CA LYS A 26 -20.31 13.65 -20.70
C LYS A 26 -20.29 12.26 -21.30
N GLU A 27 -19.32 11.45 -20.89
CA GLU A 27 -19.06 10.11 -21.42
C GLU A 27 -20.18 9.13 -21.06
N LEU A 28 -20.74 9.25 -19.86
CA LEU A 28 -21.87 8.44 -19.38
C LEU A 28 -23.23 8.77 -20.03
N LYS A 29 -23.29 9.71 -20.99
CA LYS A 29 -24.43 9.85 -21.92
C LYS A 29 -24.50 8.70 -22.94
N ASP A 30 -23.37 8.02 -23.18
CA ASP A 30 -23.34 6.76 -23.92
C ASP A 30 -24.06 5.68 -23.12
N LYS A 31 -25.12 5.14 -23.68
CA LYS A 31 -26.00 4.16 -23.01
C LYS A 31 -25.24 2.90 -22.63
N GLN A 32 -24.38 2.38 -23.52
CA GLN A 32 -23.62 1.16 -23.26
C GLN A 32 -22.67 1.34 -22.07
N LEU A 33 -21.98 2.49 -21.98
CA LEU A 33 -21.07 2.78 -20.87
C LEU A 33 -21.85 2.95 -19.56
N MET A 34 -23.00 3.64 -19.60
CA MET A 34 -23.87 3.81 -18.44
C MET A 34 -24.40 2.48 -17.91
N ASP A 35 -24.87 1.60 -18.78
CA ASP A 35 -25.38 0.28 -18.40
C ASP A 35 -24.27 -0.55 -17.74
N LEU A 36 -23.08 -0.64 -18.37
CA LEU A 36 -21.92 -1.33 -17.80
C LEU A 36 -21.50 -0.78 -16.43
N PHE A 37 -21.54 0.54 -16.28
CA PHE A 37 -21.22 1.18 -15.00
C PHE A 37 -22.26 0.88 -13.92
N CYS A 38 -23.55 0.93 -14.25
CA CYS A 38 -24.63 0.63 -13.31
C CYS A 38 -24.58 -0.83 -12.84
N ASP A 39 -24.31 -1.77 -13.74
CA ASP A 39 -24.13 -3.18 -13.41
C ASP A 39 -22.91 -3.39 -12.51
N ALA A 40 -21.79 -2.71 -12.80
CA ALA A 40 -20.60 -2.76 -11.95
C ALA A 40 -20.89 -2.24 -10.52
N ILE A 41 -21.69 -1.16 -10.39
CA ILE A 41 -22.13 -0.64 -9.08
C ILE A 41 -23.03 -1.64 -8.34
N SER A 42 -23.88 -2.39 -9.04
CA SER A 42 -24.69 -3.47 -8.45
C SER A 42 -23.79 -4.56 -7.85
N MET A 43 -22.79 -5.00 -8.61
CA MET A 43 -21.78 -5.96 -8.14
C MET A 43 -21.00 -5.47 -6.90
N VAL A 44 -20.73 -4.15 -6.82
CA VAL A 44 -20.12 -3.55 -5.62
C VAL A 44 -21.06 -3.62 -4.41
N ARG A 45 -22.35 -3.31 -4.60
CA ARG A 45 -23.36 -3.41 -3.53
C ARG A 45 -23.47 -4.82 -2.96
N GLU A 46 -23.42 -5.81 -3.83
CA GLU A 46 -23.44 -7.24 -3.51
C GLU A 46 -22.10 -7.76 -2.95
N LYS A 47 -21.06 -6.91 -2.89
CA LYS A 47 -19.71 -7.27 -2.46
C LYS A 47 -19.06 -8.40 -3.27
N LYS A 48 -19.46 -8.56 -4.52
CA LYS A 48 -18.81 -9.48 -5.47
C LYS A 48 -17.50 -8.92 -6.00
N ILE A 49 -17.46 -7.60 -6.21
CA ILE A 49 -16.26 -6.84 -6.55
C ILE A 49 -16.16 -5.59 -5.69
N LEU A 50 -14.97 -5.03 -5.56
CA LEU A 50 -14.76 -3.73 -4.93
C LEU A 50 -13.85 -2.85 -5.81
N PRO A 51 -14.13 -1.53 -5.92
CA PRO A 51 -13.16 -0.58 -6.42
C PRO A 51 -12.04 -0.38 -5.41
N SER A 52 -11.09 0.50 -5.70
CA SER A 52 -10.07 0.90 -4.73
C SER A 52 -10.71 1.24 -3.37
N MET A 53 -10.17 0.68 -2.28
CA MET A 53 -10.64 1.02 -0.93
C MET A 53 -10.50 2.51 -0.62
N ARG A 54 -9.54 3.20 -1.24
CA ARG A 54 -9.40 4.66 -1.12
C ARG A 54 -10.50 5.39 -1.87
N ALA A 55 -10.91 4.88 -3.03
CA ALA A 55 -12.06 5.42 -3.75
C ALA A 55 -13.33 5.34 -2.90
N LEU A 56 -13.61 4.22 -2.25
CA LEU A 56 -14.75 4.10 -1.34
C LEU A 56 -14.60 5.00 -0.10
N GLN A 57 -13.40 5.14 0.44
CA GLN A 57 -13.17 5.95 1.64
C GLN A 57 -13.31 7.45 1.37
N PHE A 58 -12.78 7.94 0.24
CA PHE A 58 -12.61 9.36 -0.03
C PHE A 58 -13.48 9.91 -1.17
N ALA A 59 -14.36 9.10 -1.77
CA ALA A 59 -15.25 9.54 -2.85
C ALA A 59 -15.95 10.87 -2.54
N GLY A 60 -16.18 11.68 -3.55
CA GLY A 60 -16.73 13.04 -3.47
C GLY A 60 -15.63 14.09 -3.23
N ALA A 61 -15.94 15.15 -2.49
CA ALA A 61 -15.14 16.36 -2.38
C ALA A 61 -13.63 16.15 -2.06
N ALA A 62 -13.26 15.05 -1.42
CA ALA A 62 -11.86 14.77 -1.09
C ALA A 62 -11.05 14.36 -2.33
N ILE A 63 -11.63 13.51 -3.20
CA ILE A 63 -11.01 13.09 -4.47
C ILE A 63 -11.17 14.20 -5.51
N GLU A 64 -12.31 14.89 -5.56
CA GLU A 64 -12.53 16.00 -6.48
C GLU A 64 -11.52 17.14 -6.31
N ARG A 65 -11.06 17.39 -5.08
CA ARG A 65 -9.99 18.36 -4.78
C ARG A 65 -8.60 17.85 -5.09
N ASN A 66 -8.37 16.55 -4.99
CA ASN A 66 -7.07 15.93 -5.18
C ASN A 66 -7.26 14.49 -5.66
N GLU A 67 -7.18 14.29 -6.94
CA GLU A 67 -7.43 13.00 -7.59
C GLU A 67 -6.42 11.92 -7.19
N SER A 68 -5.23 12.27 -6.67
CA SER A 68 -4.28 11.28 -6.16
C SER A 68 -4.86 10.42 -5.02
N ARG A 69 -5.91 10.90 -4.34
CA ARG A 69 -6.57 10.18 -3.24
C ARG A 69 -7.41 8.99 -3.67
N ILE A 70 -7.71 8.83 -4.96
CA ILE A 70 -8.41 7.64 -5.46
C ILE A 70 -7.50 6.41 -5.42
N TYR A 71 -6.18 6.62 -5.50
CA TYR A 71 -5.19 5.57 -5.55
C TYR A 71 -4.72 5.14 -4.16
N ASN A 72 -4.58 3.83 -3.96
CA ASN A 72 -4.13 3.31 -2.68
C ASN A 72 -2.65 3.63 -2.41
N CYS A 73 -1.81 3.54 -3.43
CA CYS A 73 -0.36 3.59 -3.30
C CYS A 73 0.32 4.19 -4.53
N CYS A 74 1.61 4.48 -4.39
CA CYS A 74 2.47 4.97 -5.45
C CYS A 74 3.91 4.53 -5.24
N TYR A 75 4.79 4.87 -6.21
CA TYR A 75 6.24 4.68 -6.09
C TYR A 75 6.99 5.90 -6.61
N MET A 76 8.12 6.24 -5.95
CA MET A 76 9.05 7.27 -6.38
C MET A 76 10.48 6.98 -5.97
N PRO A 77 11.51 7.35 -6.76
CA PRO A 77 12.89 7.40 -6.30
C PRO A 77 13.13 8.62 -5.39
N VAL A 78 14.08 8.50 -4.47
CA VAL A 78 14.61 9.62 -3.69
C VAL A 78 15.77 10.23 -4.48
N ASP A 79 15.45 10.95 -5.54
CA ASP A 79 16.40 11.52 -6.49
C ASP A 79 16.39 13.05 -6.56
N SER A 80 15.58 13.67 -5.71
CA SER A 80 15.38 15.11 -5.66
C SER A 80 14.92 15.56 -4.27
N ILE A 81 15.22 16.81 -3.94
CA ILE A 81 14.72 17.45 -2.71
C ILE A 81 13.19 17.43 -2.61
N TYR A 82 12.49 17.36 -3.75
CA TYR A 82 11.02 17.30 -3.79
C TYR A 82 10.49 15.96 -3.32
N SER A 83 11.27 14.88 -3.40
CA SER A 83 10.81 13.53 -3.00
C SER A 83 10.34 13.50 -1.54
N PHE A 84 11.00 14.22 -0.64
CA PHE A 84 10.62 14.28 0.78
C PHE A 84 9.28 15.02 1.01
N SER A 85 9.08 16.15 0.32
CA SER A 85 7.82 16.91 0.44
C SER A 85 6.65 16.20 -0.25
N GLU A 86 6.89 15.57 -1.39
CA GLU A 86 5.89 14.75 -2.07
C GLU A 86 5.49 13.54 -1.22
N ALA A 87 6.44 12.90 -0.49
CA ALA A 87 6.13 11.83 0.45
C ALA A 87 5.19 12.32 1.57
N MET A 88 5.47 13.47 2.20
CA MET A 88 4.59 14.05 3.22
C MET A 88 3.19 14.31 2.65
N PHE A 89 3.09 14.93 1.48
CA PHE A 89 1.82 15.23 0.82
C PHE A 89 1.01 13.96 0.52
N LEU A 90 1.65 12.94 -0.07
CA LEU A 90 1.03 11.67 -0.43
C LEU A 90 0.55 10.90 0.80
N LEU A 91 1.39 10.78 1.82
CA LEU A 91 1.04 10.08 3.06
C LEU A 91 -0.10 10.79 3.80
N LEU A 92 -0.09 12.12 3.91
CA LEU A 92 -1.22 12.91 4.46
C LEU A 92 -2.47 12.79 3.58
N GLY A 93 -2.31 12.65 2.27
CA GLY A 93 -3.38 12.30 1.33
C GLY A 93 -3.99 10.92 1.58
N GLY A 94 -3.29 10.03 2.30
CA GLY A 94 -3.71 8.66 2.60
C GLY A 94 -3.16 7.63 1.61
N THR A 95 -2.28 8.04 0.70
CA THR A 95 -1.60 7.16 -0.27
C THR A 95 -0.40 6.50 0.38
N GLY A 96 -0.25 5.18 0.23
CA GLY A 96 0.96 4.46 0.63
C GLY A 96 2.11 4.75 -0.33
N VAL A 97 3.34 4.88 0.17
CA VAL A 97 4.49 5.31 -0.63
C VAL A 97 5.56 4.22 -0.67
N GLY A 98 5.76 3.64 -1.86
CA GLY A 98 7.00 2.94 -2.17
C GLY A 98 8.07 3.96 -2.57
N TYR A 99 9.29 3.79 -2.09
CA TYR A 99 10.39 4.66 -2.46
C TYR A 99 11.70 3.91 -2.61
N SER A 100 12.59 4.47 -3.41
CA SER A 100 13.92 3.90 -3.61
C SER A 100 15.00 4.82 -3.08
N VAL A 101 15.83 4.27 -2.20
CA VAL A 101 17.08 4.87 -1.71
C VAL A 101 18.31 4.17 -2.31
N GLN A 102 18.17 3.51 -3.47
CA GLN A 102 19.30 2.92 -4.17
C GLN A 102 20.37 3.99 -4.48
N PHE A 103 21.62 3.62 -4.43
CA PHE A 103 22.75 4.55 -4.60
C PHE A 103 22.62 5.46 -5.82
N HIS A 104 22.28 4.91 -6.99
CA HIS A 104 22.12 5.70 -8.23
C HIS A 104 20.94 6.69 -8.20
N HIS A 105 20.00 6.57 -7.26
CA HIS A 105 18.96 7.57 -7.02
C HIS A 105 19.45 8.65 -6.08
N ILE A 106 19.94 8.29 -4.88
CA ILE A 106 20.37 9.27 -3.88
C ILE A 106 21.61 10.06 -4.32
N ASP A 107 22.44 9.51 -5.20
CA ASP A 107 23.59 10.22 -5.78
C ASP A 107 23.19 11.48 -6.57
N LYS A 108 21.93 11.57 -7.01
CA LYS A 108 21.38 12.77 -7.66
C LYS A 108 21.03 13.88 -6.68
N LEU A 109 20.97 13.58 -5.37
CA LEU A 109 20.72 14.60 -4.36
C LEU A 109 21.92 15.56 -4.27
N PRO A 110 21.64 16.86 -4.01
CA PRO A 110 22.70 17.84 -3.80
C PRO A 110 23.51 17.54 -2.54
N GLU A 111 24.72 18.09 -2.51
CA GLU A 111 25.54 18.13 -1.31
C GLU A 111 24.94 19.04 -0.24
N ILE A 112 25.20 18.73 1.02
CA ILE A 112 24.81 19.55 2.16
C ILE A 112 25.60 20.87 2.12
N ARG A 113 24.89 21.97 2.34
CA ARG A 113 25.39 23.33 2.54
C ARG A 113 24.58 23.98 3.64
N LYS A 114 25.20 24.14 4.80
CA LYS A 114 24.49 24.65 5.98
C LYS A 114 24.04 26.09 5.77
N PRO A 115 22.81 26.43 6.19
CA PRO A 115 22.29 27.78 6.07
C PRO A 115 22.98 28.73 7.04
N LEU A 116 23.18 29.99 6.61
CA LEU A 116 23.89 31.02 7.39
C LEU A 116 22.98 31.96 8.19
N LYS A 117 21.70 32.04 7.84
CA LYS A 117 20.71 32.98 8.41
C LYS A 117 19.40 32.26 8.71
N GLU A 118 18.56 32.87 9.55
CA GLU A 118 17.22 32.38 9.82
C GLU A 118 16.15 33.34 9.29
N ARG A 119 15.01 32.78 8.85
CA ARG A 119 13.84 33.55 8.44
C ARG A 119 12.56 32.87 8.96
N LYS A 120 11.61 33.69 9.44
CA LYS A 120 10.31 33.20 9.85
C LYS A 120 9.58 32.52 8.67
N PHE A 121 9.02 31.32 8.90
CA PHE A 121 8.22 30.55 7.96
C PHE A 121 6.91 30.15 8.65
N LEU A 122 5.79 30.75 8.21
CA LEU A 122 4.47 30.41 8.70
C LEU A 122 3.99 29.12 8.02
N VAL A 123 3.64 28.10 8.81
CA VAL A 123 3.14 26.81 8.32
C VAL A 123 1.63 26.86 8.24
N SER A 124 1.07 26.78 7.04
CA SER A 124 -0.38 26.78 6.85
C SER A 124 -1.03 25.47 7.31
N ASP A 125 -2.31 25.57 7.74
CA ASP A 125 -3.12 24.45 8.23
C ASP A 125 -3.69 23.61 7.08
N SER A 126 -2.80 23.01 6.29
CA SER A 126 -3.13 22.16 5.15
C SER A 126 -2.09 21.06 4.95
N ILE A 127 -2.42 20.04 4.15
CA ILE A 127 -1.44 19.00 3.81
C ILE A 127 -0.30 19.56 2.96
N GLU A 128 -0.59 20.53 2.12
CA GLU A 128 0.40 21.30 1.33
C GLU A 128 1.34 22.08 2.25
N GLY A 129 0.80 22.75 3.29
CA GLY A 129 1.61 23.51 4.25
C GLY A 129 2.58 22.66 5.04
N TRP A 130 2.18 21.46 5.44
CA TRP A 130 3.07 20.51 6.10
C TRP A 130 4.16 20.01 5.14
N ALA A 131 3.80 19.69 3.89
CA ALA A 131 4.75 19.30 2.85
C ALA A 131 5.72 20.43 2.50
N ASP A 132 5.24 21.69 2.44
CA ASP A 132 6.08 22.85 2.19
C ASP A 132 7.04 23.16 3.35
N ALA A 133 6.67 22.87 4.60
CA ALA A 133 7.58 22.97 5.73
C ALA A 133 8.78 22.00 5.58
N ILE A 134 8.52 20.73 5.21
CA ILE A 134 9.57 19.75 4.88
C ILE A 134 10.44 20.27 3.73
N LYS A 135 9.82 20.73 2.65
CA LYS A 135 10.53 21.27 1.48
C LYS A 135 11.42 22.47 1.84
N ALA A 136 10.91 23.39 2.65
CA ALA A 136 11.66 24.56 3.07
C ALA A 136 12.91 24.19 3.89
N LEU A 137 12.77 23.23 4.82
CA LEU A 137 13.88 22.73 5.63
C LEU A 137 14.94 22.07 4.75
N ILE A 138 14.56 21.09 3.93
CA ILE A 138 15.51 20.37 3.05
C ILE A 138 16.21 21.34 2.08
N LYS A 139 15.48 22.28 1.47
CA LYS A 139 16.07 23.30 0.58
C LYS A 139 17.14 24.14 1.26
N SER A 140 16.95 24.48 2.54
CA SER A 140 17.90 25.32 3.26
C SER A 140 19.24 24.64 3.50
N TYR A 141 19.25 23.30 3.65
CA TYR A 141 20.49 22.51 3.84
C TYR A 141 21.10 21.98 2.56
N MET A 142 20.41 22.06 1.42
CA MET A 142 20.90 21.56 0.14
C MET A 142 21.25 22.67 -0.86
N GLY A 143 21.64 23.83 -0.37
CA GLY A 143 22.16 24.94 -1.17
C GLY A 143 21.14 25.69 -2.04
N TYR A 144 19.84 25.38 -1.93
CA TYR A 144 18.79 26.14 -2.65
C TYR A 144 18.34 27.40 -1.91
N SER A 145 18.75 27.55 -0.65
CA SER A 145 18.50 28.75 0.15
C SER A 145 19.62 28.89 1.18
N SER A 146 20.15 30.09 1.35
CA SER A 146 21.08 30.41 2.44
C SER A 146 20.39 30.67 3.78
N THR A 147 19.05 30.52 3.83
CA THR A 147 18.23 30.91 4.96
C THR A 147 17.46 29.70 5.51
N LYS A 148 17.71 29.34 6.77
CA LYS A 148 16.99 28.31 7.51
C LYS A 148 15.58 28.81 7.91
N PRO A 149 14.52 28.02 7.74
CA PRO A 149 13.21 28.36 8.21
C PRO A 149 13.14 28.29 9.75
N ARG A 150 12.70 29.38 10.41
CA ARG A 150 12.23 29.36 11.78
C ARG A 150 10.72 29.22 11.75
N PHE A 151 10.23 28.02 11.99
CA PHE A 151 8.83 27.66 11.81
C PHE A 151 7.91 28.34 12.84
N ASP A 152 6.81 28.90 12.33
CA ASP A 152 5.67 29.39 13.09
C ASP A 152 4.46 28.50 12.79
N PHE A 153 3.91 27.87 13.82
CA PHE A 153 2.82 26.91 13.72
C PHE A 153 1.48 27.48 14.18
N SER A 154 1.39 28.80 14.34
CA SER A 154 0.20 29.46 14.91
C SER A 154 -1.08 29.23 14.09
N ASP A 155 -0.97 29.02 12.77
CA ASP A 155 -2.12 28.77 11.90
C ASP A 155 -2.64 27.33 12.01
N ILE A 156 -1.82 26.39 12.52
CA ILE A 156 -2.24 24.98 12.60
C ILE A 156 -3.29 24.83 13.70
N ARG A 157 -4.44 24.23 13.32
CA ARG A 157 -5.53 23.94 14.25
C ARG A 157 -5.07 23.08 15.43
N PRO A 158 -5.66 23.28 16.62
CA PRO A 158 -5.28 22.56 17.82
C PRO A 158 -5.65 21.07 17.72
N LYS A 159 -4.96 20.26 18.54
CA LYS A 159 -5.28 18.83 18.70
C LYS A 159 -6.75 18.64 19.08
N GLY A 160 -7.40 17.68 18.40
CA GLY A 160 -8.81 17.34 18.65
C GLY A 160 -9.82 18.08 17.77
N ALA A 161 -9.42 19.13 17.04
CA ALA A 161 -10.30 19.82 16.08
C ALA A 161 -10.79 18.85 14.99
N ARG A 162 -12.07 18.98 14.58
CA ARG A 162 -12.67 18.09 13.57
C ARG A 162 -12.05 18.31 12.18
N LEU A 163 -11.72 17.22 11.49
CA LEU A 163 -11.29 17.27 10.09
C LEU A 163 -12.49 17.09 9.16
N ILE A 164 -12.81 18.13 8.39
CA ILE A 164 -14.02 18.17 7.56
C ILE A 164 -13.89 17.23 6.34
N THR A 165 -12.74 17.25 5.66
CA THR A 165 -12.55 16.55 4.36
C THR A 165 -12.22 15.06 4.50
N ALA A 166 -11.49 14.67 5.54
CA ALA A 166 -10.99 13.31 5.72
C ALA A 166 -11.67 12.55 6.85
N GLY A 167 -12.51 13.26 7.64
CA GLY A 167 -13.06 12.73 8.88
C GLY A 167 -12.02 12.60 10.00
N GLY A 168 -12.47 12.42 11.24
CA GLY A 168 -11.62 12.28 12.41
C GLY A 168 -11.16 13.60 13.03
N LYS A 169 -10.11 13.56 13.88
CA LYS A 169 -9.63 14.69 14.67
C LYS A 169 -8.21 15.09 14.26
N ALA A 170 -7.91 16.38 14.31
CA ALA A 170 -6.59 16.92 14.01
C ALA A 170 -5.56 16.51 15.08
N PRO A 171 -4.30 16.24 14.70
CA PRO A 171 -3.23 15.92 15.66
C PRO A 171 -2.65 17.16 16.37
N GLY A 172 -2.94 18.37 15.86
CA GLY A 172 -2.24 19.59 16.25
C GLY A 172 -0.85 19.71 15.61
N PRO A 173 -0.06 20.74 15.96
CA PRO A 173 1.24 20.98 15.33
C PRO A 173 2.37 20.07 15.83
N GLU A 174 2.23 19.43 16.98
CA GLU A 174 3.32 18.73 17.66
C GLU A 174 3.99 17.61 16.82
N PRO A 175 3.25 16.75 16.11
CA PRO A 175 3.87 15.73 15.28
C PRO A 175 4.77 16.30 14.19
N LEU A 176 4.39 17.43 13.59
CA LEU A 176 5.22 18.09 12.58
C LEU A 176 6.47 18.72 13.20
N LYS A 177 6.36 19.35 14.37
CA LYS A 177 7.53 19.92 15.10
C LYS A 177 8.57 18.84 15.38
N VAL A 178 8.14 17.71 15.92
CA VAL A 178 9.01 16.57 16.22
C VAL A 178 9.66 16.03 14.94
N CYS A 179 8.91 15.90 13.85
CA CYS A 179 9.42 15.47 12.57
C CYS A 179 10.51 16.42 12.04
N LEU A 180 10.23 17.71 12.01
CA LEU A 180 11.18 18.75 11.55
C LEU A 180 12.45 18.75 12.40
N PHE A 181 12.33 18.61 13.71
CA PHE A 181 13.47 18.50 14.64
C PHE A 181 14.37 17.29 14.30
N HIS A 182 13.79 16.11 14.09
CA HIS A 182 14.58 14.92 13.73
C HIS A 182 15.26 15.07 12.37
N ILE A 183 14.55 15.60 11.37
CA ILE A 183 15.13 15.84 10.04
C ILE A 183 16.28 16.84 10.16
N GLU A 184 16.10 17.95 10.85
CA GLU A 184 17.15 18.95 11.09
C GLU A 184 18.36 18.33 11.79
N THR A 185 18.12 17.46 12.80
CA THR A 185 19.19 16.75 13.51
C THR A 185 20.03 15.89 12.58
N ILE A 186 19.42 15.18 11.63
CA ILE A 186 20.13 14.38 10.62
C ILE A 186 20.98 15.30 9.73
N LEU A 187 20.40 16.39 9.24
CA LEU A 187 21.07 17.35 8.35
C LEU A 187 22.23 18.07 9.04
N GLU A 188 22.08 18.46 10.32
CA GLU A 188 23.11 19.14 11.10
C GLU A 188 24.34 18.27 11.41
N ARG A 189 24.19 16.95 11.48
CA ARG A 189 25.32 16.02 11.65
C ARG A 189 26.25 15.98 10.44
N LYS A 190 25.77 16.36 9.28
CA LYS A 190 26.58 16.39 8.05
C LYS A 190 27.49 17.61 8.01
N LYS A 191 28.62 17.48 7.33
CA LYS A 191 29.50 18.59 6.98
C LYS A 191 29.14 19.14 5.62
N ASP A 192 29.50 20.41 5.37
CA ASP A 192 29.38 20.99 4.04
C ASP A 192 30.15 20.18 3.00
N GLY A 193 29.52 19.90 1.87
CA GLY A 193 30.04 19.04 0.81
C GLY A 193 29.74 17.56 0.95
N GLU A 194 29.23 17.08 2.08
CA GLU A 194 28.78 15.70 2.23
C GLU A 194 27.38 15.49 1.61
N LYS A 195 27.06 14.27 1.21
CA LYS A 195 25.74 13.86 0.76
C LYS A 195 25.02 13.04 1.83
N LEU A 196 23.69 13.00 1.75
CA LEU A 196 22.90 12.06 2.54
C LEU A 196 23.16 10.62 2.08
N THR A 197 23.27 9.71 3.04
CA THR A 197 23.33 8.26 2.78
C THR A 197 21.95 7.68 2.50
N SER A 198 21.88 6.44 2.01
CA SER A 198 20.65 5.69 1.84
C SER A 198 19.87 5.57 3.16
N LEU A 199 20.57 5.24 4.24
CA LEU A 199 19.98 5.10 5.57
C LEU A 199 19.47 6.43 6.13
N GLU A 200 20.20 7.54 5.95
CA GLU A 200 19.74 8.87 6.36
C GLU A 200 18.48 9.31 5.58
N CYS A 201 18.43 9.05 4.26
CA CYS A 201 17.23 9.30 3.45
C CYS A 201 16.04 8.44 3.92
N HIS A 202 16.29 7.18 4.24
CA HIS A 202 15.29 6.27 4.80
C HIS A 202 14.76 6.78 6.16
N ASP A 203 15.64 7.16 7.08
CA ASP A 203 15.25 7.66 8.40
C ASP A 203 14.45 8.96 8.30
N ILE A 204 14.79 9.90 7.39
CA ILE A 204 14.00 11.10 7.12
C ILE A 204 12.57 10.73 6.70
N LEU A 205 12.41 9.81 5.76
CA LEU A 205 11.08 9.37 5.31
C LEU A 205 10.31 8.66 6.41
N CYS A 206 10.96 7.90 7.26
CA CYS A 206 10.35 7.27 8.42
C CYS A 206 9.87 8.30 9.47
N HIS A 207 10.61 9.38 9.71
CA HIS A 207 10.17 10.49 10.57
C HIS A 207 8.98 11.24 9.97
N ILE A 208 8.94 11.43 8.65
CA ILE A 208 7.77 11.97 7.94
C ILE A 208 6.53 11.09 8.18
N ALA A 209 6.67 9.78 8.05
CA ALA A 209 5.58 8.83 8.29
C ALA A 209 5.12 8.83 9.76
N ASN A 210 6.02 9.00 10.72
CA ASN A 210 5.66 9.16 12.13
C ASN A 210 4.75 10.35 12.37
N ALA A 211 5.04 11.51 11.74
CA ALA A 211 4.20 12.70 11.86
C ALA A 211 2.77 12.46 11.32
N VAL A 212 2.65 11.72 10.22
CA VAL A 212 1.36 11.36 9.62
C VAL A 212 0.57 10.40 10.52
N LEU A 213 1.25 9.42 11.13
CA LEU A 213 0.61 8.41 11.98
C LEU A 213 0.10 8.97 13.30
N ALA A 214 0.84 9.91 13.91
CA ALA A 214 0.48 10.53 15.18
C ALA A 214 -0.89 11.24 15.15
N GLY A 215 -1.40 11.55 13.95
CA GLY A 215 -2.74 12.08 13.75
C GLY A 215 -3.89 11.09 14.00
N GLY A 216 -3.59 9.81 14.21
CA GLY A 216 -4.57 8.77 14.60
C GLY A 216 -5.60 8.38 13.53
N ILE A 217 -5.63 9.07 12.39
CA ILE A 217 -6.66 8.91 11.34
C ILE A 217 -6.15 8.06 10.18
N ARG A 218 -4.83 8.00 9.98
CA ARG A 218 -4.22 7.38 8.82
C ARG A 218 -3.09 6.46 9.26
N ARG A 219 -3.03 5.28 8.65
CA ARG A 219 -1.86 4.39 8.74
C ARG A 219 -0.92 4.78 7.61
N ALA A 220 0.27 5.28 7.94
CA ALA A 220 1.35 5.38 6.97
C ALA A 220 1.78 3.96 6.58
N ALA A 221 1.78 3.68 5.28
CA ALA A 221 2.31 2.44 4.73
C ALA A 221 3.43 2.80 3.75
N MET A 222 4.62 2.27 3.99
CA MET A 222 5.78 2.52 3.14
C MET A 222 6.56 1.23 2.84
N ILE A 223 7.29 1.24 1.73
CA ILE A 223 8.34 0.26 1.42
C ILE A 223 9.58 1.00 0.92
N ALA A 224 10.74 0.67 1.50
CA ALA A 224 12.05 1.14 1.07
C ALA A 224 12.69 0.10 0.15
N LEU A 225 13.07 0.51 -1.05
CA LEU A 225 13.87 -0.27 -1.98
C LEU A 225 15.31 0.24 -1.93
N PHE A 226 16.28 -0.65 -1.73
CA PHE A 226 17.68 -0.29 -1.55
C PHE A 226 18.63 -1.18 -2.37
N SER A 227 19.86 -0.72 -2.60
CA SER A 227 20.85 -1.43 -3.40
C SER A 227 21.29 -2.74 -2.75
N PHE A 228 21.57 -3.73 -3.59
CA PHE A 228 21.96 -5.08 -3.15
C PHE A 228 23.21 -5.10 -2.25
N ASP A 229 24.10 -4.19 -2.46
CA ASP A 229 25.40 -4.01 -1.77
C ASP A 229 25.35 -2.95 -0.65
N ASP A 230 24.17 -2.51 -0.23
CA ASP A 230 23.99 -1.53 0.85
C ASP A 230 23.92 -2.22 2.22
N GLU A 231 25.08 -2.40 2.84
CA GLU A 231 25.19 -3.09 4.15
C GLU A 231 24.48 -2.34 5.27
N ASP A 232 24.41 -0.99 5.22
CA ASP A 232 23.71 -0.19 6.21
C ASP A 232 22.21 -0.45 6.17
N MET A 233 21.62 -0.51 4.98
CA MET A 233 20.20 -0.82 4.81
C MET A 233 19.89 -2.30 5.07
N LEU A 234 20.81 -3.22 4.72
CA LEU A 234 20.66 -4.66 5.02
C LEU A 234 20.59 -4.93 6.52
N SER A 235 21.32 -4.17 7.34
CA SER A 235 21.43 -4.37 8.78
C SER A 235 20.59 -3.42 9.63
N CYS A 236 19.94 -2.41 9.04
CA CYS A 236 19.27 -1.31 9.76
C CYS A 236 18.13 -1.75 10.69
N LYS A 237 17.61 -2.95 10.51
CA LYS A 237 16.61 -3.60 11.36
C LYS A 237 17.10 -4.92 11.96
N ALA A 238 18.39 -5.01 12.25
CA ALA A 238 18.97 -6.12 12.98
C ALA A 238 18.98 -5.86 14.50
N GLY A 239 18.88 -6.93 15.30
CA GLY A 239 18.94 -6.84 16.77
C GLY A 239 17.79 -6.01 17.37
N ALA A 240 18.09 -5.23 18.41
CA ALA A 240 17.12 -4.39 19.14
C ALA A 240 16.89 -3.01 18.48
N TRP A 241 16.85 -2.95 17.16
CA TRP A 241 16.67 -1.70 16.40
C TRP A 241 15.44 -0.89 16.82
N TYR A 242 14.37 -1.55 17.26
CA TYR A 242 13.10 -0.93 17.69
C TYR A 242 13.25 -0.08 18.97
N GLU A 243 14.28 -0.28 19.76
CA GLU A 243 14.56 0.51 20.97
C GLU A 243 15.21 1.87 20.63
N LEU A 244 16.11 1.88 19.63
CA LEU A 244 16.91 3.06 19.28
C LEU A 244 16.39 3.80 18.05
N ASN A 245 15.70 3.10 17.15
CA ASN A 245 15.27 3.57 15.83
C ASN A 245 13.84 3.12 15.52
N GLU A 246 12.91 3.31 16.46
CA GLU A 246 11.49 2.89 16.31
C GLU A 246 10.81 3.41 15.05
N GLN A 247 11.27 4.57 14.51
CA GLN A 247 10.76 5.15 13.26
C GLN A 247 10.92 4.20 12.08
N ARG A 248 11.95 3.35 12.04
CA ARG A 248 12.19 2.38 10.95
C ARG A 248 11.09 1.33 10.81
N GLY A 249 10.29 1.14 11.85
CA GLY A 249 9.07 0.33 11.80
C GLY A 249 7.95 0.91 10.91
N ARG A 250 8.13 2.08 10.32
CA ARG A 250 7.15 2.71 9.43
C ARG A 250 7.26 2.25 7.97
N ALA A 251 8.34 1.59 7.59
CA ALA A 251 8.52 1.06 6.24
C ALA A 251 8.93 -0.41 6.30
N ASN A 252 8.43 -1.22 5.37
CA ASN A 252 9.07 -2.49 5.03
C ASN A 252 10.33 -2.21 4.21
N ASN A 253 11.37 -3.00 4.37
CA ASN A 253 12.60 -2.84 3.61
C ASN A 253 12.79 -4.02 2.67
N SER A 254 13.08 -3.77 1.40
CA SER A 254 13.34 -4.82 0.40
C SER A 254 14.59 -4.52 -0.41
N VAL A 255 15.44 -5.53 -0.54
CA VAL A 255 16.65 -5.45 -1.35
C VAL A 255 16.29 -5.62 -2.83
N VAL A 256 16.82 -4.74 -3.67
CA VAL A 256 16.60 -4.79 -5.12
C VAL A 256 17.57 -5.76 -5.77
N ILE A 257 17.03 -6.74 -6.48
CA ILE A 257 17.78 -7.81 -7.13
C ILE A 257 17.53 -7.76 -8.63
N ASN A 258 18.55 -7.44 -9.41
CA ASN A 258 18.46 -7.52 -10.86
C ASN A 258 18.52 -8.99 -11.31
N ARG A 259 17.42 -9.52 -11.87
CA ARG A 259 17.29 -10.93 -12.28
C ARG A 259 18.36 -11.41 -13.24
N ARG A 260 18.78 -10.51 -14.18
CA ARG A 260 19.71 -10.84 -15.26
C ARG A 260 21.17 -10.79 -14.82
N ARG A 261 21.46 -10.20 -13.65
CA ARG A 261 22.84 -9.94 -13.19
C ARG A 261 23.23 -10.76 -11.97
N ILE A 262 22.27 -11.09 -11.11
CA ILE A 262 22.51 -11.82 -9.85
C ILE A 262 23.09 -13.22 -10.14
N LYS A 263 24.14 -13.59 -9.42
CA LYS A 263 24.69 -14.93 -9.44
C LYS A 263 24.16 -15.76 -8.27
N LYS A 264 24.13 -17.09 -8.43
CA LYS A 264 23.56 -17.99 -7.43
C LYS A 264 24.23 -17.83 -6.06
N GLY A 265 25.56 -17.78 -6.01
CA GLY A 265 26.29 -17.63 -4.75
C GLY A 265 26.04 -16.27 -4.05
N GLU A 266 25.83 -15.20 -4.81
CA GLU A 266 25.44 -13.89 -4.24
C GLU A 266 24.06 -13.95 -3.62
N PHE A 267 23.12 -14.60 -4.30
CA PHE A 267 21.78 -14.80 -3.76
C PHE A 267 21.78 -15.67 -2.51
N GLU A 268 22.53 -16.78 -2.50
CA GLU A 268 22.67 -17.66 -1.34
C GLU A 268 23.32 -16.91 -0.13
N SER A 269 24.28 -16.04 -0.38
CA SER A 269 24.87 -15.19 0.66
C SER A 269 23.86 -14.23 1.28
N LEU A 270 23.06 -13.57 0.43
CA LEU A 270 21.95 -12.71 0.90
C LEU A 270 20.93 -13.51 1.70
N TRP A 271 20.53 -14.69 1.18
CA TRP A 271 19.56 -15.57 1.84
C TRP A 271 20.01 -15.97 3.25
N ASN A 272 21.30 -16.29 3.40
CA ASN A 272 21.87 -16.60 4.71
C ASN A 272 21.83 -15.40 5.68
N LYS A 273 22.04 -14.17 5.19
CA LYS A 273 21.86 -12.96 6.01
C LYS A 273 20.40 -12.81 6.48
N ILE A 274 19.43 -13.01 5.60
CA ILE A 274 18.00 -12.96 5.95
C ILE A 274 17.65 -14.03 6.99
N LYS A 275 18.11 -15.26 6.79
CA LYS A 275 17.91 -16.39 7.72
C LYS A 275 18.48 -16.09 9.11
N LEU A 276 19.67 -15.53 9.19
CA LEU A 276 20.33 -15.18 10.46
C LEU A 276 19.67 -14.01 11.17
N ASN A 277 19.17 -13.03 10.43
CA ASN A 277 18.57 -11.81 10.99
C ASN A 277 17.25 -12.08 11.72
N ARG A 278 16.50 -13.08 11.33
CA ARG A 278 15.19 -13.52 11.91
C ARG A 278 14.16 -12.41 12.13
N SER A 279 14.36 -11.23 11.52
CA SER A 279 13.45 -10.08 11.66
C SER A 279 12.30 -10.10 10.64
N GLY A 280 12.32 -11.04 9.68
CA GLY A 280 11.41 -11.00 8.52
C GLY A 280 11.81 -9.97 7.45
N GLU A 281 12.94 -9.29 7.62
CA GLU A 281 13.47 -8.29 6.69
C GLU A 281 14.98 -8.45 6.48
N PRO A 282 15.49 -8.06 5.31
CA PRO A 282 14.76 -7.46 4.20
C PRO A 282 13.92 -8.47 3.41
N GLY A 283 12.85 -7.96 2.78
CA GLY A 283 12.16 -8.66 1.70
C GLY A 283 13.02 -8.67 0.43
N LEU A 284 12.58 -9.45 -0.57
CA LEU A 284 13.23 -9.56 -1.88
C LEU A 284 12.41 -8.80 -2.93
N PHE A 285 13.05 -7.95 -3.72
CA PHE A 285 12.43 -7.31 -4.87
C PHE A 285 13.23 -7.58 -6.14
N PHE A 286 12.74 -8.54 -6.95
CA PHE A 286 13.33 -8.89 -8.24
C PHE A 286 12.85 -7.94 -9.33
N THR A 287 13.79 -7.41 -10.12
CA THR A 287 13.49 -6.47 -11.20
C THR A 287 14.34 -6.75 -12.44
N ASN A 288 13.81 -6.36 -13.61
CA ASN A 288 14.56 -6.34 -14.87
C ASN A 288 15.17 -4.96 -15.14
N ASP A 289 14.66 -3.91 -14.49
CA ASP A 289 15.15 -2.54 -14.60
C ASP A 289 15.28 -1.94 -13.19
N LYS A 290 16.47 -1.41 -12.88
CA LYS A 290 16.82 -0.86 -11.55
C LYS A 290 16.02 0.36 -11.13
N ASP A 291 15.43 1.11 -12.09
CA ASP A 291 14.65 2.32 -11.80
C ASP A 291 13.19 1.99 -11.45
N TRP A 292 12.73 0.79 -11.83
CA TRP A 292 11.39 0.34 -11.46
C TRP A 292 11.29 -0.03 -9.98
N GLY A 293 10.12 0.21 -9.44
CA GLY A 293 9.80 -0.14 -8.07
C GLY A 293 8.40 -0.71 -7.91
N THR A 294 7.90 -0.60 -6.71
CA THR A 294 6.61 -1.15 -6.33
C THR A 294 5.94 -0.31 -5.25
N ASN A 295 4.66 -0.51 -5.07
CA ASN A 295 3.90 0.02 -3.95
C ASN A 295 4.21 -0.75 -2.64
N PRO A 296 3.84 -0.22 -1.46
CA PRO A 296 4.16 -0.83 -0.16
C PRO A 296 3.79 -2.30 0.01
N CYS A 297 2.76 -2.77 -0.67
CA CYS A 297 2.34 -4.17 -0.62
C CYS A 297 2.99 -5.04 -1.71
N ALA A 298 3.78 -4.47 -2.61
CA ALA A 298 4.55 -5.14 -3.65
C ALA A 298 3.74 -5.90 -4.72
N GLU A 299 2.45 -5.60 -4.92
CA GLU A 299 1.62 -6.23 -5.96
C GLU A 299 1.65 -5.50 -7.31
N ILE A 300 2.01 -4.22 -7.36
CA ILE A 300 2.00 -3.42 -8.59
C ILE A 300 3.43 -3.02 -8.98
N ALA A 301 3.85 -3.41 -10.17
CA ALA A 301 5.08 -2.91 -10.77
C ALA A 301 4.89 -1.47 -11.26
N LEU A 302 5.70 -0.56 -10.76
CA LEU A 302 5.58 0.87 -10.98
C LEU A 302 6.86 1.44 -11.60
N ARG A 303 6.67 2.32 -12.58
CA ARG A 303 7.73 3.24 -13.01
C ARG A 303 7.94 4.32 -11.94
N PRO A 304 9.07 5.03 -11.94
CA PRO A 304 9.22 6.24 -11.14
C PRO A 304 8.06 7.21 -11.32
N PHE A 305 7.54 7.72 -10.21
CA PHE A 305 6.42 8.69 -10.15
C PHE A 305 5.10 8.15 -10.74
N GLN A 306 4.67 6.99 -10.27
CA GLN A 306 3.47 6.34 -10.79
C GLN A 306 2.57 5.85 -9.65
N PHE A 307 1.25 5.91 -9.87
CA PHE A 307 0.25 5.40 -8.94
C PHE A 307 -0.20 3.99 -9.28
N CYS A 308 -0.52 3.22 -8.25
CA CYS A 308 -1.22 1.95 -8.38
C CYS A 308 -2.74 2.19 -8.50
N ASN A 309 -3.41 1.45 -9.36
CA ASN A 309 -4.86 1.50 -9.53
C ASN A 309 -5.44 0.10 -9.30
N LEU A 310 -6.25 -0.07 -8.27
CA LEU A 310 -6.68 -1.37 -7.76
C LEU A 310 -8.19 -1.55 -7.80
N CYS A 311 -8.61 -2.76 -8.17
CA CYS A 311 -9.95 -3.32 -7.95
C CYS A 311 -9.79 -4.74 -7.40
N GLU A 312 -10.77 -5.24 -6.66
CA GLU A 312 -10.72 -6.56 -6.04
C GLU A 312 -11.95 -7.38 -6.42
N ILE A 313 -11.72 -8.65 -6.71
CA ILE A 313 -12.75 -9.66 -6.94
C ILE A 313 -12.83 -10.54 -5.69
N ASN A 314 -14.04 -10.78 -5.17
CA ASN A 314 -14.25 -11.81 -4.16
C ASN A 314 -14.16 -13.19 -4.80
N GLY A 315 -13.09 -13.92 -4.50
CA GLY A 315 -12.83 -15.25 -5.02
C GLY A 315 -13.36 -16.39 -4.13
N SER A 316 -13.95 -16.05 -2.96
CA SER A 316 -14.37 -17.07 -1.99
C SER A 316 -15.79 -17.59 -2.22
N ASP A 317 -16.63 -16.85 -2.92
CA ASP A 317 -18.04 -17.13 -3.18
C ASP A 317 -18.35 -17.31 -4.69
N ILE A 318 -17.34 -17.57 -5.48
CA ILE A 318 -17.48 -17.90 -6.91
C ILE A 318 -18.31 -19.17 -7.06
N VAL A 319 -19.33 -19.12 -7.91
CA VAL A 319 -20.23 -20.22 -8.21
C VAL A 319 -19.64 -21.10 -9.32
N ASP A 320 -19.23 -20.47 -10.41
CA ASP A 320 -18.62 -21.11 -11.60
C ASP A 320 -17.72 -20.11 -12.34
N MET A 321 -17.17 -20.51 -13.46
CA MET A 321 -16.28 -19.65 -14.26
C MET A 321 -17.02 -18.51 -14.97
N ASP A 322 -18.29 -18.65 -15.28
CA ASP A 322 -19.07 -17.58 -15.88
C ASP A 322 -19.29 -16.44 -14.87
N ASP A 323 -19.63 -16.76 -13.63
CA ASP A 323 -19.69 -15.78 -12.51
C ASP A 323 -18.33 -15.10 -12.30
N PHE A 324 -17.22 -15.85 -12.35
CA PHE A 324 -15.89 -15.26 -12.25
C PHE A 324 -15.60 -14.27 -13.39
N VAL A 325 -15.85 -14.67 -14.63
CA VAL A 325 -15.61 -13.84 -15.81
C VAL A 325 -16.49 -12.58 -15.79
N GLU A 326 -17.72 -12.69 -15.33
CA GLU A 326 -18.62 -11.55 -15.15
C GLU A 326 -18.07 -10.57 -14.12
N ARG A 327 -17.58 -11.04 -12.97
CA ARG A 327 -16.89 -10.19 -11.96
C ARG A 327 -15.64 -9.51 -12.53
N VAL A 328 -14.86 -10.23 -13.31
CA VAL A 328 -13.68 -9.67 -14.02
C VAL A 328 -14.08 -8.56 -14.95
N LYS A 329 -15.14 -8.73 -15.74
CA LYS A 329 -15.69 -7.72 -16.63
C LYS A 329 -15.98 -6.42 -15.87
N TYR A 330 -16.75 -6.49 -14.80
CA TYR A 330 -17.16 -5.30 -14.06
C TYR A 330 -16.05 -4.69 -13.20
N ALA A 331 -15.11 -5.47 -12.69
CA ALA A 331 -13.91 -4.95 -12.06
C ALA A 331 -13.04 -4.17 -13.07
N THR A 332 -12.98 -4.64 -14.33
CA THR A 332 -12.28 -3.94 -15.42
C THR A 332 -12.97 -2.61 -15.77
N VAL A 333 -14.30 -2.56 -15.77
CA VAL A 333 -15.06 -1.31 -15.94
C VAL A 333 -14.63 -0.28 -14.91
N LEU A 334 -14.72 -0.62 -13.62
CA LEU A 334 -14.38 0.29 -12.52
C LEU A 334 -12.91 0.72 -12.56
N GLY A 335 -12.00 -0.24 -12.76
CA GLY A 335 -10.56 0.04 -12.83
C GLY A 335 -10.20 0.98 -13.97
N THR A 336 -10.79 0.78 -15.18
CA THR A 336 -10.52 1.65 -16.33
C THR A 336 -11.06 3.07 -16.10
N MET A 337 -12.24 3.21 -15.50
CA MET A 337 -12.76 4.53 -15.12
C MET A 337 -11.89 5.20 -14.04
N GLN A 338 -11.38 4.46 -13.05
CA GLN A 338 -10.44 5.01 -12.04
C GLN A 338 -9.14 5.52 -12.68
N ALA A 339 -8.64 4.87 -13.73
CA ALA A 339 -7.40 5.27 -14.41
C ALA A 339 -7.45 6.68 -15.04
N GLY A 340 -8.63 7.23 -15.25
CA GLY A 340 -8.82 8.59 -15.77
C GLY A 340 -8.76 9.71 -14.73
N PHE A 341 -8.47 9.40 -13.47
CA PHE A 341 -8.23 10.39 -12.42
C PHE A 341 -6.75 10.75 -12.37
N THR A 342 -6.35 11.81 -13.08
CA THR A 342 -4.92 12.16 -13.28
C THR A 342 -4.57 13.60 -12.96
N ASP A 343 -5.48 14.38 -12.38
CA ASP A 343 -5.19 15.73 -11.89
C ASP A 343 -4.53 15.68 -10.49
N PHE A 344 -3.19 15.76 -10.50
CA PHE A 344 -2.37 15.65 -9.29
C PHE A 344 -1.76 17.01 -8.92
N HIS A 345 -2.57 17.95 -8.46
CA HIS A 345 -2.07 19.24 -7.98
C HIS A 345 -1.04 19.04 -6.85
N TYR A 346 -0.12 19.99 -6.66
CA TYR A 346 1.03 19.95 -5.77
C TYR A 346 2.18 19.05 -6.23
N LEU A 347 1.90 17.88 -6.81
CA LEU A 347 2.93 16.97 -7.28
C LEU A 347 3.60 17.50 -8.56
N ARG A 348 4.85 17.08 -8.80
CA ARG A 348 5.54 17.41 -10.05
C ARG A 348 4.76 16.86 -11.26
N PRO A 349 4.75 17.56 -12.42
CA PRO A 349 4.02 17.12 -13.62
C PRO A 349 4.38 15.72 -14.12
N ILE A 350 5.55 15.21 -13.73
CA ILE A 350 6.00 13.86 -14.10
C ILE A 350 5.05 12.77 -13.58
N TRP A 351 4.40 12.99 -12.43
CA TRP A 351 3.44 12.04 -11.85
C TRP A 351 2.24 11.81 -12.77
N GLN A 352 1.65 12.89 -13.29
CA GLN A 352 0.55 12.81 -14.23
C GLN A 352 1.00 12.11 -15.52
N LYS A 353 2.10 12.58 -16.11
CA LYS A 353 2.64 12.06 -17.37
C LYS A 353 2.91 10.54 -17.31
N THR A 354 3.48 10.06 -16.21
CA THR A 354 3.83 8.65 -16.05
C THR A 354 2.61 7.80 -15.78
N THR A 355 1.65 8.30 -15.00
CA THR A 355 0.39 7.60 -14.70
C THR A 355 -0.46 7.46 -15.96
N GLU A 356 -0.64 8.53 -16.75
CA GLU A 356 -1.36 8.51 -18.03
C GLU A 356 -0.69 7.63 -19.10
N LYS A 357 0.64 7.54 -19.05
CA LYS A 357 1.41 6.73 -20.02
C LYS A 357 1.01 5.27 -20.00
N ASP A 358 0.87 4.69 -18.82
CA ASP A 358 0.63 3.26 -18.63
C ASP A 358 -0.85 2.95 -18.29
N ALA A 359 -1.63 3.92 -17.82
CA ALA A 359 -3.04 3.81 -17.42
C ALA A 359 -3.35 2.50 -16.67
N LEU A 360 -2.52 2.19 -15.65
CA LEU A 360 -2.48 0.88 -15.00
C LEU A 360 -3.83 0.42 -14.46
N LEU A 361 -4.09 -0.88 -14.58
CA LEU A 361 -5.06 -1.61 -13.79
C LEU A 361 -4.34 -2.56 -12.83
N GLY A 362 -4.99 -2.89 -11.74
CA GLY A 362 -4.60 -3.93 -10.80
C GLY A 362 -5.86 -4.68 -10.37
N ILE A 363 -6.38 -5.52 -11.26
CA ILE A 363 -7.54 -6.37 -10.96
C ILE A 363 -7.02 -7.51 -10.10
N GLY A 364 -7.35 -7.44 -8.80
CA GLY A 364 -6.94 -8.39 -7.80
C GLY A 364 -7.98 -9.47 -7.56
N ILE A 365 -7.54 -10.61 -7.07
CA ILE A 365 -8.41 -11.68 -6.55
C ILE A 365 -8.08 -11.84 -5.06
N THR A 366 -9.08 -11.78 -4.20
CA THR A 366 -8.93 -12.09 -2.78
C THR A 366 -9.77 -13.29 -2.40
N GLY A 367 -9.31 -14.10 -1.42
CA GLY A 367 -9.98 -15.35 -1.06
C GLY A 367 -9.60 -16.56 -1.93
N ILE A 368 -8.45 -16.51 -2.58
CA ILE A 368 -7.93 -17.60 -3.44
C ILE A 368 -7.87 -18.92 -2.67
N ALA A 369 -7.48 -18.89 -1.40
CA ALA A 369 -7.39 -20.06 -0.55
C ALA A 369 -8.76 -20.72 -0.24
N SER A 370 -9.87 -20.15 -0.67
CA SER A 370 -11.18 -20.83 -0.63
C SER A 370 -11.32 -21.93 -1.69
N ASN A 371 -10.32 -22.03 -2.58
CA ASN A 371 -10.18 -23.09 -3.60
C ASN A 371 -11.38 -23.21 -4.55
N LYS A 372 -11.97 -22.03 -4.90
CA LYS A 372 -13.11 -21.93 -5.82
C LYS A 372 -12.70 -21.63 -7.26
N ILE A 373 -11.44 -21.23 -7.47
CA ILE A 373 -10.90 -20.82 -8.77
C ILE A 373 -9.80 -21.79 -9.15
N ASN A 374 -9.97 -22.44 -10.30
CA ASN A 374 -8.90 -23.23 -10.90
C ASN A 374 -7.96 -22.27 -11.69
N PRO A 375 -6.67 -22.18 -11.34
CA PRO A 375 -5.74 -21.29 -12.04
C PRO A 375 -5.68 -21.48 -13.56
N TYR A 376 -5.81 -22.69 -14.04
CA TYR A 376 -5.72 -23.02 -15.47
C TYR A 376 -6.84 -22.38 -16.31
N ASP A 377 -7.99 -22.06 -15.71
CA ASP A 377 -9.13 -21.46 -16.38
C ASP A 377 -9.06 -19.93 -16.48
N LEU A 378 -8.11 -19.31 -15.76
CA LEU A 378 -7.98 -17.83 -15.65
C LEU A 378 -7.62 -17.17 -16.99
N THR A 379 -6.97 -17.89 -17.89
CA THR A 379 -6.53 -17.34 -19.19
C THR A 379 -7.69 -16.81 -20.03
N ASN A 380 -8.88 -17.40 -19.93
CA ASN A 380 -10.05 -16.93 -20.67
C ASN A 380 -10.54 -15.56 -20.21
N ALA A 381 -10.38 -15.22 -18.93
CA ALA A 381 -10.76 -13.94 -18.38
C ALA A 381 -9.93 -12.76 -18.95
N HIS A 382 -8.69 -13.03 -19.42
CA HIS A 382 -7.84 -11.97 -20.01
C HIS A 382 -8.38 -11.38 -21.31
N LYS A 383 -9.09 -12.17 -22.11
CA LYS A 383 -9.77 -11.68 -23.32
C LYS A 383 -10.84 -10.64 -22.96
N VAL A 384 -11.62 -10.93 -21.92
CA VAL A 384 -12.65 -10.00 -21.42
C VAL A 384 -12.04 -8.73 -20.86
N ILE A 385 -10.93 -8.84 -20.11
CA ILE A 385 -10.18 -7.67 -19.61
C ILE A 385 -9.73 -6.79 -20.78
N GLU A 386 -9.16 -7.40 -21.82
CA GLU A 386 -8.65 -6.67 -22.99
C GLU A 386 -9.76 -5.95 -23.75
N GLU A 387 -10.86 -6.65 -24.05
CA GLU A 387 -12.01 -6.11 -24.75
C GLU A 387 -12.66 -4.95 -23.99
N ILE A 388 -12.94 -5.14 -22.70
CA ILE A 388 -13.61 -4.13 -21.86
C ILE A 388 -12.68 -2.94 -21.59
N ASN A 389 -11.40 -3.18 -21.27
CA ASN A 389 -10.45 -2.09 -21.07
C ASN A 389 -10.30 -1.25 -22.34
N THR A 390 -10.20 -1.89 -23.52
CA THR A 390 -10.11 -1.19 -24.81
C THR A 390 -11.38 -0.40 -25.14
N LEU A 391 -12.54 -1.00 -24.95
CA LEU A 391 -13.84 -0.35 -25.17
C LEU A 391 -13.98 0.92 -24.32
N ILE A 392 -13.73 0.81 -23.03
CA ILE A 392 -13.93 1.93 -22.09
C ILE A 392 -12.84 2.97 -22.23
N ALA A 393 -11.58 2.57 -22.39
CA ALA A 393 -10.46 3.50 -22.58
C ALA A 393 -10.70 4.40 -23.82
N ASN A 394 -11.20 3.82 -24.92
CA ASN A 394 -11.56 4.59 -26.12
C ASN A 394 -12.70 5.58 -25.84
N LYS A 395 -13.75 5.16 -25.12
CA LYS A 395 -14.86 6.05 -24.76
C LYS A 395 -14.45 7.19 -23.83
N LEU A 396 -13.49 6.95 -22.94
CA LEU A 396 -12.95 7.94 -22.01
C LEU A 396 -11.77 8.75 -22.58
N ASN A 397 -11.32 8.43 -23.80
CA ASN A 397 -10.13 9.03 -24.42
C ASN A 397 -8.87 8.93 -23.56
N ILE A 398 -8.66 7.79 -22.93
CA ILE A 398 -7.45 7.44 -22.19
C ILE A 398 -6.73 6.27 -22.85
N LYS A 399 -5.49 5.98 -22.45
CA LYS A 399 -4.76 4.82 -22.96
C LYS A 399 -5.32 3.51 -22.40
N THR A 400 -5.14 2.43 -23.16
CA THR A 400 -5.32 1.07 -22.65
C THR A 400 -4.22 0.73 -21.65
N ALA A 401 -4.57 -0.07 -20.63
CA ALA A 401 -3.68 -0.39 -19.55
C ALA A 401 -2.45 -1.19 -20.01
N ALA A 402 -1.27 -0.78 -19.59
CA ALA A 402 -0.02 -1.48 -19.86
C ALA A 402 0.09 -2.81 -19.10
N ARG A 403 -0.53 -2.90 -17.92
CA ARG A 403 -0.59 -4.09 -17.05
C ARG A 403 -1.96 -4.09 -16.34
N THR A 404 -2.55 -5.27 -16.16
CA THR A 404 -3.98 -5.33 -15.78
C THR A 404 -4.27 -6.12 -14.52
N THR A 405 -3.51 -7.17 -14.19
CA THR A 405 -3.86 -8.13 -13.14
C THR A 405 -2.80 -8.21 -12.06
N CYS A 406 -3.24 -8.37 -10.81
CA CYS A 406 -2.37 -8.52 -9.64
C CYS A 406 -3.00 -9.44 -8.60
N VAL A 407 -2.29 -9.76 -7.52
CA VAL A 407 -2.88 -10.28 -6.29
C VAL A 407 -2.30 -9.52 -5.11
N LYS A 408 -3.18 -8.90 -4.36
CA LYS A 408 -2.88 -8.03 -3.22
C LYS A 408 -3.06 -8.78 -1.90
N PRO A 409 -2.23 -8.51 -0.86
CA PRO A 409 -2.53 -8.92 0.51
C PRO A 409 -3.62 -8.01 1.06
N SER A 410 -4.88 -8.38 0.84
CA SER A 410 -6.02 -7.50 1.08
C SER A 410 -6.49 -7.57 2.54
N GLY A 411 -5.93 -6.73 3.42
CA GLY A 411 -6.31 -6.65 4.83
C GLY A 411 -7.75 -6.14 5.02
N THR A 412 -8.02 -4.87 4.71
CA THR A 412 -9.36 -4.27 4.86
C THR A 412 -10.36 -4.85 3.87
N THR A 413 -9.97 -5.07 2.62
CA THR A 413 -10.84 -5.61 1.57
C THR A 413 -11.33 -7.02 1.94
N SER A 414 -10.45 -7.91 2.41
CA SER A 414 -10.86 -9.24 2.86
C SER A 414 -11.82 -9.21 4.06
N CYS A 415 -11.69 -8.20 4.95
CA CYS A 415 -12.66 -8.01 6.04
C CYS A 415 -14.04 -7.62 5.51
N VAL A 416 -14.11 -6.68 4.56
CA VAL A 416 -15.37 -6.21 3.96
C VAL A 416 -16.05 -7.33 3.17
N LEU A 417 -15.27 -8.16 2.49
CA LEU A 417 -15.75 -9.29 1.69
C LEU A 417 -15.95 -10.59 2.51
N GLY A 418 -15.48 -10.64 3.75
CA GLY A 418 -15.60 -11.83 4.61
C GLY A 418 -14.78 -13.02 4.13
N THR A 419 -13.56 -12.78 3.61
CA THR A 419 -12.72 -13.83 3.00
C THR A 419 -11.28 -13.83 3.52
N SER A 420 -10.47 -14.81 3.07
CA SER A 420 -9.02 -14.83 3.30
C SER A 420 -8.32 -13.74 2.50
N SER A 421 -7.10 -13.37 2.90
CA SER A 421 -6.35 -12.26 2.33
C SER A 421 -5.59 -12.65 1.07
N GLY A 422 -6.02 -12.18 -0.09
CA GLY A 422 -5.34 -12.43 -1.37
C GLY A 422 -5.12 -13.91 -1.64
N ILE A 423 -3.86 -14.32 -1.77
CA ILE A 423 -3.45 -15.71 -2.01
C ILE A 423 -3.24 -16.52 -0.73
N HIS A 424 -3.21 -15.83 0.44
CA HIS A 424 -2.85 -16.46 1.70
C HIS A 424 -3.93 -17.42 2.19
N ALA A 425 -3.50 -18.48 2.87
CA ALA A 425 -4.36 -19.48 3.48
C ALA A 425 -5.29 -18.89 4.54
N TRP A 426 -6.38 -19.58 4.79
CA TRP A 426 -7.19 -19.36 5.98
C TRP A 426 -6.42 -19.80 7.24
N HIS A 427 -6.73 -19.18 8.38
CA HIS A 427 -6.03 -19.49 9.62
C HIS A 427 -6.23 -20.96 10.05
N SER A 428 -7.48 -21.36 10.25
CA SER A 428 -7.88 -22.75 10.56
C SER A 428 -9.37 -22.93 10.23
N LYS A 429 -9.89 -24.15 10.36
CA LYS A 429 -11.29 -24.48 10.03
C LYS A 429 -12.30 -23.64 10.83
N TYR A 430 -11.99 -23.42 12.12
CA TYR A 430 -12.75 -22.58 13.04
C TYR A 430 -11.76 -21.73 13.82
N TYR A 431 -11.97 -20.43 13.87
CA TYR A 431 -11.08 -19.53 14.61
C TYR A 431 -11.77 -18.24 15.03
N LEU A 432 -11.18 -17.55 15.98
CA LEU A 432 -11.60 -16.20 16.36
C LEU A 432 -10.77 -15.19 15.58
N ARG A 433 -11.46 -14.27 14.90
CA ARG A 433 -10.84 -13.07 14.36
C ARG A 433 -10.99 -11.93 15.35
N THR A 434 -9.87 -11.29 15.70
CA THR A 434 -9.85 -10.17 16.63
C THR A 434 -9.72 -8.85 15.88
N MET A 435 -10.52 -7.86 16.27
CA MET A 435 -10.53 -6.52 15.70
C MET A 435 -10.47 -5.48 16.81
N ARG A 436 -9.58 -4.49 16.68
CA ARG A 436 -9.49 -3.37 17.62
C ARG A 436 -10.51 -2.30 17.30
N ILE A 437 -11.16 -1.79 18.35
CA ILE A 437 -12.15 -0.71 18.29
C ILE A 437 -11.88 0.32 19.38
N GLY A 438 -12.14 1.61 19.07
CA GLY A 438 -12.09 2.65 20.09
C GLY A 438 -13.28 2.56 21.06
N LYS A 439 -13.04 2.71 22.35
CA LYS A 439 -14.12 2.68 23.37
C LYS A 439 -15.12 3.84 23.24
N ASN A 440 -14.79 4.87 22.46
CA ASN A 440 -15.69 5.99 22.15
C ASN A 440 -16.57 5.74 20.91
N GLU A 441 -16.48 4.58 20.27
CA GLU A 441 -17.27 4.22 19.10
C GLU A 441 -18.66 3.70 19.50
N ALA A 442 -19.70 4.09 18.77
CA ALA A 442 -21.07 3.63 19.02
C ALA A 442 -21.19 2.10 18.96
N LEU A 443 -20.47 1.44 18.07
CA LEU A 443 -20.43 -0.02 17.96
C LEU A 443 -19.87 -0.68 19.24
N TYR A 444 -18.84 -0.07 19.86
CA TYR A 444 -18.33 -0.57 21.14
C TYR A 444 -19.40 -0.51 22.23
N HIS A 445 -20.09 0.62 22.37
CA HIS A 445 -21.13 0.78 23.38
C HIS A 445 -22.29 -0.21 23.18
N TYR A 446 -22.71 -0.40 21.92
CA TYR A 446 -23.74 -1.38 21.60
C TYR A 446 -23.31 -2.80 21.97
N LEU A 447 -22.14 -3.24 21.48
CA LEU A 447 -21.66 -4.60 21.73
C LEU A 447 -21.34 -4.84 23.20
N ASN A 448 -20.83 -3.83 23.91
CA ASN A 448 -20.56 -3.97 25.34
C ASN A 448 -21.84 -4.10 26.17
N ALA A 449 -22.95 -3.51 25.72
CA ALA A 449 -24.25 -3.63 26.37
C ALA A 449 -24.94 -4.98 26.05
N GLU A 450 -24.98 -5.35 24.76
CA GLU A 450 -25.78 -6.49 24.28
C GLU A 450 -24.98 -7.81 24.17
N HIS A 451 -23.66 -7.72 23.95
CA HIS A 451 -22.78 -8.85 23.69
C HIS A 451 -21.41 -8.71 24.40
N PRO A 452 -21.37 -8.48 25.73
CA PRO A 452 -20.12 -8.22 26.45
C PRO A 452 -19.10 -9.37 26.35
N TYR A 453 -19.57 -10.60 26.10
CA TYR A 453 -18.72 -11.78 25.91
C TYR A 453 -17.86 -11.73 24.62
N MET A 454 -18.17 -10.83 23.69
CA MET A 454 -17.39 -10.63 22.46
C MET A 454 -16.27 -9.60 22.63
N ILE A 455 -16.20 -8.92 23.78
CA ILE A 455 -15.31 -7.78 23.99
C ILE A 455 -14.33 -8.07 25.13
N GLU A 456 -13.09 -7.65 24.93
CA GLU A 456 -12.09 -7.53 25.99
C GLU A 456 -11.29 -6.23 25.84
N ASP A 457 -10.67 -5.79 26.92
CA ASP A 457 -9.81 -4.60 26.86
C ASP A 457 -8.54 -4.87 26.05
N ASP A 458 -8.10 -3.87 25.25
CA ASP A 458 -6.83 -3.96 24.54
C ASP A 458 -5.66 -3.91 25.55
N VAL A 459 -4.77 -4.89 25.52
CA VAL A 459 -3.66 -4.98 26.48
C VAL A 459 -2.66 -3.83 26.39
N PHE A 460 -2.56 -3.16 25.25
CA PHE A 460 -1.64 -2.06 25.03
C PHE A 460 -2.27 -0.69 25.31
N ARG A 461 -3.60 -0.58 25.21
CA ARG A 461 -4.35 0.68 25.37
C ARG A 461 -5.71 0.45 26.05
N PRO A 462 -5.75 -0.14 27.25
CA PRO A 462 -7.00 -0.54 27.91
C PRO A 462 -7.97 0.62 28.16
N GLU A 463 -7.44 1.84 28.39
CA GLU A 463 -8.27 3.02 28.66
C GLU A 463 -9.04 3.53 27.44
N SER A 464 -8.56 3.27 26.22
CA SER A 464 -9.10 3.88 25.00
C SER A 464 -9.55 2.90 23.93
N GLN A 465 -9.11 1.65 24.01
CA GLN A 465 -9.37 0.62 23.00
C GLN A 465 -9.86 -0.69 23.63
N ALA A 466 -10.64 -1.40 22.86
CA ALA A 466 -11.11 -2.74 23.16
C ALA A 466 -10.91 -3.65 21.94
N ILE A 467 -10.94 -4.95 22.17
CA ILE A 467 -10.88 -6.01 21.17
C ILE A 467 -12.27 -6.63 21.03
N ILE A 468 -12.73 -6.78 19.80
CA ILE A 468 -13.92 -7.55 19.47
C ILE A 468 -13.47 -8.87 18.85
N LYS A 469 -14.07 -9.98 19.28
CA LYS A 469 -13.79 -11.32 18.78
C LYS A 469 -14.97 -11.84 17.95
N PHE A 470 -14.70 -12.26 16.73
CA PHE A 470 -15.67 -12.83 15.82
C PHE A 470 -15.33 -14.28 15.52
N PRO A 471 -16.25 -15.25 15.76
CA PRO A 471 -16.04 -16.61 15.32
C PRO A 471 -16.18 -16.70 13.79
N ILE A 472 -15.21 -17.35 13.17
CA ILE A 472 -15.16 -17.55 11.72
C ILE A 472 -15.19 -19.04 11.42
N THR A 473 -16.05 -19.43 10.46
CA THR A 473 -16.05 -20.74 9.82
C THR A 473 -15.68 -20.57 8.36
N ILE A 474 -14.70 -21.33 7.89
CA ILE A 474 -14.21 -21.21 6.51
C ILE A 474 -15.05 -22.01 5.52
N PRO A 475 -15.07 -21.66 4.21
CA PRO A 475 -15.70 -22.46 3.17
C PRO A 475 -15.13 -23.90 3.12
N LYS A 476 -15.98 -24.88 2.79
CA LYS A 476 -15.53 -26.27 2.65
C LYS A 476 -14.52 -26.41 1.52
N GLY A 477 -13.43 -27.14 1.77
CA GLY A 477 -12.36 -27.36 0.82
C GLY A 477 -11.31 -26.24 0.76
N SER A 478 -11.39 -25.26 1.67
CA SER A 478 -10.40 -24.19 1.79
C SER A 478 -9.03 -24.70 2.27
N ILE A 479 -7.99 -24.00 1.82
CA ILE A 479 -6.59 -24.22 2.23
C ILE A 479 -6.35 -23.49 3.54
N THR A 480 -5.71 -24.17 4.51
CA THR A 480 -5.37 -23.61 5.83
C THR A 480 -3.86 -23.40 5.97
N ARG A 481 -3.45 -22.67 7.02
CA ARG A 481 -2.04 -22.36 7.35
C ARG A 481 -1.17 -23.59 7.62
N GLU A 482 -1.74 -24.78 7.61
CA GLU A 482 -0.99 -26.05 7.76
C GLU A 482 -0.17 -26.40 6.52
N GLU A 483 -0.48 -25.77 5.38
CA GLU A 483 0.32 -25.94 4.15
C GLU A 483 1.80 -25.62 4.39
N SER A 484 2.68 -26.29 3.64
CA SER A 484 4.11 -26.00 3.63
C SER A 484 4.43 -24.73 2.85
N ALA A 485 5.60 -24.14 3.11
CA ALA A 485 6.09 -22.99 2.35
C ALA A 485 6.19 -23.29 0.85
N ILE A 486 6.52 -24.51 0.46
CA ILE A 486 6.63 -24.93 -0.96
C ILE A 486 5.26 -25.03 -1.62
N GLU A 487 4.26 -25.62 -0.96
CA GLU A 487 2.89 -25.67 -1.48
C GLU A 487 2.32 -24.27 -1.69
N PHE A 488 2.57 -23.35 -0.75
CA PHE A 488 2.19 -21.96 -0.90
C PHE A 488 2.90 -21.28 -2.08
N LEU A 489 4.21 -21.46 -2.22
CA LEU A 489 5.01 -20.90 -3.31
C LEU A 489 4.61 -21.48 -4.69
N ASP A 490 4.27 -22.76 -4.78
CA ASP A 490 3.77 -23.37 -6.02
C ASP A 490 2.42 -22.77 -6.42
N ARG A 491 1.55 -22.44 -5.46
CA ARG A 491 0.31 -21.70 -5.73
C ARG A 491 0.63 -20.28 -6.25
N VAL A 492 1.61 -19.59 -5.67
CA VAL A 492 2.07 -18.28 -6.18
C VAL A 492 2.54 -18.42 -7.63
N ARG A 493 3.35 -19.43 -7.95
CA ARG A 493 3.83 -19.68 -9.31
C ARG A 493 2.70 -19.93 -10.30
N LEU A 494 1.70 -20.76 -9.95
CA LEU A 494 0.55 -21.05 -10.81
C LEU A 494 -0.27 -19.80 -11.11
N PHE A 495 -0.61 -19.00 -10.09
CA PHE A 495 -1.34 -17.75 -10.31
C PHE A 495 -0.49 -16.70 -11.05
N ASN A 496 0.83 -16.70 -10.88
CA ASN A 496 1.70 -15.84 -11.70
C ASN A 496 1.61 -16.24 -13.18
N GLU A 497 1.66 -17.53 -13.50
CA GLU A 497 1.62 -18.03 -14.87
C GLU A 497 0.29 -17.73 -15.57
N PHE A 498 -0.83 -17.95 -14.89
CA PHE A 498 -2.16 -17.91 -15.52
C PHE A 498 -2.94 -16.62 -15.24
N TRP A 499 -2.51 -15.79 -14.27
CA TRP A 499 -3.18 -14.52 -13.95
C TRP A 499 -2.30 -13.29 -14.17
N ILE A 500 -1.03 -13.32 -13.75
CA ILE A 500 -0.18 -12.14 -13.83
C ILE A 500 0.45 -11.96 -15.21
N LYS A 501 1.12 -13.00 -15.72
CA LYS A 501 1.82 -12.93 -17.01
C LYS A 501 0.91 -12.59 -18.19
N PRO A 502 -0.29 -13.19 -18.33
CA PRO A 502 -1.19 -12.83 -19.42
C PRO A 502 -1.73 -11.39 -19.33
N GLY A 503 -1.78 -10.80 -18.12
CA GLY A 503 -2.18 -9.41 -17.92
C GLY A 503 -1.08 -8.38 -18.22
N HIS A 504 0.10 -8.79 -18.64
CA HIS A 504 1.23 -7.93 -18.98
C HIS A 504 1.28 -7.63 -20.46
N ARG A 505 1.10 -6.39 -20.85
CA ARG A 505 1.18 -5.95 -22.25
C ARG A 505 2.48 -5.23 -22.55
N THR A 506 2.92 -4.32 -21.69
CA THR A 506 4.14 -3.52 -21.88
C THR A 506 4.83 -3.19 -20.56
N GLY A 507 6.14 -2.97 -20.64
CA GLY A 507 7.00 -2.57 -19.52
C GLY A 507 8.03 -3.62 -19.17
N GLU A 508 8.98 -3.27 -18.30
CA GLU A 508 10.09 -4.16 -17.92
C GLU A 508 9.70 -5.21 -16.88
N ASN A 509 8.74 -4.89 -16.00
CA ASN A 509 8.26 -5.79 -14.96
C ASN A 509 6.76 -6.04 -15.09
N THR A 510 6.33 -7.27 -14.86
CA THR A 510 4.91 -7.63 -14.67
C THR A 510 4.42 -7.06 -13.33
N HIS A 511 3.11 -6.99 -13.13
CA HIS A 511 2.57 -6.94 -11.78
C HIS A 511 2.94 -8.22 -11.02
N ASN A 512 2.54 -8.31 -9.76
CA ASN A 512 3.00 -9.35 -8.87
C ASN A 512 1.86 -9.95 -8.05
N ILE A 513 2.13 -11.12 -7.52
CA ILE A 513 1.38 -11.70 -6.41
C ILE A 513 2.14 -11.35 -5.14
N SER A 514 1.58 -10.44 -4.35
CA SER A 514 2.17 -10.12 -3.06
C SER A 514 1.98 -11.28 -2.09
N ALA A 515 3.08 -11.85 -1.65
CA ALA A 515 3.11 -13.03 -0.81
C ALA A 515 4.06 -12.83 0.38
N THR A 516 3.60 -13.22 1.55
CA THR A 516 4.42 -13.38 2.76
C THR A 516 4.58 -14.87 3.03
N ILE A 517 5.79 -15.36 2.90
CA ILE A 517 6.11 -16.77 3.05
C ILE A 517 6.51 -17.01 4.50
N THR A 518 5.74 -17.80 5.22
CA THR A 518 6.13 -18.27 6.55
C THR A 518 7.00 -19.51 6.39
N VAL A 519 8.23 -19.47 6.91
CA VAL A 519 9.25 -20.50 6.72
C VAL A 519 9.57 -21.17 8.06
N LYS A 520 9.33 -22.47 8.16
CA LYS A 520 9.71 -23.30 9.30
C LYS A 520 11.21 -23.57 9.27
N ASP A 521 11.79 -23.96 10.42
CA ASP A 521 13.24 -24.11 10.58
C ASP A 521 13.86 -25.11 9.59
N ASP A 522 13.13 -26.13 9.18
CA ASP A 522 13.54 -27.17 8.22
C ASP A 522 13.29 -26.83 6.75
N GLU A 523 12.53 -25.75 6.45
CA GLU A 523 12.15 -25.38 5.09
C GLU A 523 13.09 -24.38 4.40
N TRP A 524 14.00 -23.72 5.14
CA TRP A 524 14.82 -22.60 4.64
C TRP A 524 15.61 -22.91 3.37
N ASP A 525 16.21 -24.07 3.29
CA ASP A 525 17.04 -24.44 2.14
C ASP A 525 16.19 -24.82 0.92
N ALA A 526 15.03 -25.45 1.14
CA ALA A 526 14.07 -25.75 0.09
C ALA A 526 13.47 -24.47 -0.49
N VAL A 527 13.09 -23.52 0.36
CA VAL A 527 12.56 -22.22 -0.03
C VAL A 527 13.61 -21.40 -0.81
N CYS A 528 14.86 -21.38 -0.37
CA CYS A 528 15.98 -20.74 -1.07
C CYS A 528 16.11 -21.27 -2.52
N ASN A 529 16.17 -22.59 -2.66
CA ASN A 529 16.30 -23.24 -3.95
C ASN A 529 15.08 -22.98 -4.84
N TRP A 530 13.88 -23.00 -4.27
CA TRP A 530 12.64 -22.72 -4.99
C TRP A 530 12.64 -21.28 -5.52
N ILE A 531 12.94 -20.28 -4.68
CA ILE A 531 12.98 -18.86 -5.07
C ILE A 531 14.02 -18.63 -6.15
N TRP A 532 15.21 -19.21 -6.01
CA TRP A 532 16.26 -19.10 -7.03
C TRP A 532 15.81 -19.65 -8.38
N THR A 533 15.19 -20.82 -8.38
CA THR A 533 14.75 -21.51 -9.60
C THR A 533 13.58 -20.77 -10.25
N ASN A 534 12.65 -20.25 -9.45
CA ASN A 534 11.41 -19.62 -9.92
C ASN A 534 11.43 -18.08 -9.83
N ARG A 535 12.62 -17.44 -9.76
CA ARG A 535 12.76 -15.98 -9.59
C ARG A 535 12.07 -15.14 -10.68
N ASP A 536 11.71 -15.76 -11.80
CA ASP A 536 10.94 -15.11 -12.87
C ASP A 536 9.41 -15.14 -12.62
N SER A 537 8.97 -15.83 -11.58
CA SER A 537 7.56 -15.94 -11.20
C SER A 537 7.15 -15.01 -10.05
N ALA A 538 8.05 -14.15 -9.58
CA ALA A 538 7.75 -13.18 -8.52
C ALA A 538 8.60 -11.92 -8.66
N ASN A 539 8.02 -10.75 -8.39
CA ASN A 539 8.78 -9.50 -8.25
C ASN A 539 9.10 -9.24 -6.78
N GLY A 540 8.10 -9.19 -5.91
CA GLY A 540 8.27 -8.93 -4.49
C GLY A 540 7.84 -10.13 -3.64
N LEU A 541 8.70 -10.54 -2.71
CA LEU A 541 8.44 -11.60 -1.74
C LEU A 541 8.88 -11.14 -0.35
N SER A 542 8.04 -11.38 0.65
CA SER A 542 8.38 -11.21 2.07
C SER A 542 8.58 -12.58 2.71
N ILE A 543 9.62 -12.70 3.51
CA ILE A 543 9.98 -13.95 4.20
C ILE A 543 9.80 -13.73 5.69
N LEU A 544 9.02 -14.57 6.35
CA LEU A 544 8.77 -14.50 7.78
C LEU A 544 9.15 -15.82 8.44
N PRO A 545 10.07 -15.84 9.40
CA PRO A 545 10.33 -17.02 10.20
C PRO A 545 9.06 -17.47 10.93
N TYR A 546 8.80 -18.76 10.99
CA TYR A 546 7.69 -19.30 11.77
C TYR A 546 7.99 -19.16 13.27
N ASP A 547 7.12 -18.46 13.99
CA ASP A 547 7.26 -18.21 15.45
C ASP A 547 6.18 -18.89 16.31
N GLY A 548 5.31 -19.70 15.67
CA GLY A 548 4.18 -20.35 16.35
C GLY A 548 2.98 -19.43 16.61
N GLY A 549 3.05 -18.13 16.29
CA GLY A 549 1.91 -17.20 16.35
C GLY A 549 1.43 -16.89 17.77
N THR A 550 2.32 -16.81 18.76
CA THR A 550 2.03 -16.84 20.20
C THR A 550 1.97 -15.48 20.91
N TYR A 551 1.69 -14.38 20.22
CA TYR A 551 1.58 -13.10 20.91
C TYR A 551 0.16 -12.80 21.42
N VAL A 552 0.09 -12.04 22.52
CA VAL A 552 -1.16 -11.71 23.20
C VAL A 552 -2.09 -10.92 22.28
N GLN A 553 -3.37 -11.33 22.23
CA GLN A 553 -4.39 -10.71 21.37
C GLN A 553 -4.01 -10.72 19.88
N ALA A 554 -3.47 -11.84 19.39
CA ALA A 554 -3.19 -12.06 17.98
C ALA A 554 -4.46 -11.81 17.12
N PRO A 555 -4.31 -11.33 15.85
CA PRO A 555 -5.44 -11.07 14.96
C PRO A 555 -6.28 -12.31 14.66
N PHE A 556 -5.68 -13.49 14.78
CA PHE A 556 -6.33 -14.78 14.61
C PHE A 556 -5.97 -15.68 15.80
N GLN A 557 -6.95 -16.35 16.37
CA GLN A 557 -6.80 -17.25 17.51
C GLN A 557 -7.55 -18.55 17.21
N ASP A 558 -6.92 -19.69 17.47
CA ASP A 558 -7.58 -20.98 17.33
C ASP A 558 -8.77 -21.08 18.30
N LEU A 559 -9.85 -21.67 17.85
CA LEU A 559 -10.90 -22.16 18.73
C LEU A 559 -10.48 -23.56 19.17
N THR A 560 -10.11 -23.66 20.44
CA THR A 560 -9.80 -24.93 21.12
C THR A 560 -11.08 -25.69 21.45
#